data_e16ddf4fbd4c731cb54826614070eb0c
#
_entry.id   e16ddf4fbd4c731cb54826614070eb0c
#
_cell.length_a   1.000
_cell.length_b   1.000
_cell.length_c   1.000
_cell.angle_alpha   90.00
_cell.angle_beta   90.00
_cell.angle_gamma   90.00
#
_symmetry.space_group_name_H-M   'P 1'
#
loop_
_entity.id
_entity.type
_entity.pdbx_description
1 polymer ?
#
loop_
_entity_poly.entity_id
_entity_poly.type
_entity_poly.pdbx_seq_one_letter_code
_entity_poly.pdbx_strand_id
1 'polypeptide(L)'
;MTRGSERISQFIQEGNTVEIACSENQESFFKTKFPSLIIHVTLPNNHIQIESGKGLFFKLGLRVFEFRANWKKEKNWLSKHLESNTYDLIYSDNRYGFYHPNVHSVLLTHQLTLPGPKLLLLLPQMVLNKNLNRFNEIEIPDFNEEPKLSGNLSRTTSRVTATFIGPLSQIKKNQSSTKKQLLLILSGPEPQRSRFAKDIVEETLQLGFPIVVAGESKSIPKSELVKELGYCNSAELKKLMNESSHIVCRSGYSTLMELATIGKKALLIPTSGQFEQECLAKYWEEQFNFPTANENEISTKDFVNYLNDSTHFERR
;
A
#
# COMPACT_ATOMS: atom_id res chain seq x y z
N MET A 1 -0.10 4.91 -3.97
CA MET A 1 -0.30 6.30 -4.46
C MET A 1 0.09 7.35 -3.42
N THR A 2 -0.22 7.19 -2.15
CA THR A 2 0.07 8.20 -1.11
C THR A 2 1.57 8.52 -0.96
N ARG A 3 2.43 7.51 -0.79
CA ARG A 3 3.88 7.71 -0.62
C ARG A 3 4.56 8.35 -1.84
N GLY A 4 4.25 7.91 -3.04
CA GLY A 4 4.81 8.50 -4.27
C GLY A 4 4.38 9.95 -4.44
N SER A 5 3.12 10.29 -4.11
CA SER A 5 2.66 11.68 -4.17
C SER A 5 3.31 12.58 -3.12
N GLU A 6 3.69 12.04 -1.96
CA GLU A 6 4.47 12.80 -0.97
C GLU A 6 5.84 13.15 -1.52
N ARG A 7 6.52 12.17 -2.15
CA ARG A 7 7.85 12.40 -2.73
C ARG A 7 7.80 13.40 -3.89
N ILE A 8 6.75 13.34 -4.73
CA ILE A 8 6.51 14.35 -5.77
C ILE A 8 6.39 15.76 -5.16
N SER A 9 5.61 15.90 -4.08
CA SER A 9 5.45 17.19 -3.40
C SER A 9 6.77 17.72 -2.85
N GLN A 10 7.63 16.85 -2.30
CA GLN A 10 8.96 17.22 -1.82
C GLN A 10 9.85 17.72 -2.98
N PHE A 11 9.92 16.98 -4.10
CA PHE A 11 10.69 17.41 -5.27
C PHE A 11 10.24 18.79 -5.80
N ILE A 12 8.94 19.05 -5.84
CA ILE A 12 8.41 20.36 -6.26
C ILE A 12 8.84 21.45 -5.27
N GLN A 13 8.76 21.20 -3.96
CA GLN A 13 9.18 22.15 -2.92
C GLN A 13 10.69 22.45 -2.97
N GLU A 14 11.49 21.48 -3.41
CA GLU A 14 12.93 21.62 -3.64
C GLU A 14 13.26 22.39 -4.93
N GLY A 15 12.24 22.80 -5.70
CA GLY A 15 12.42 23.57 -6.94
C GLY A 15 12.66 22.72 -8.19
N ASN A 16 12.44 21.41 -8.13
CA ASN A 16 12.62 20.54 -9.28
C ASN A 16 11.43 20.62 -10.25
N THR A 17 11.71 20.48 -11.54
CA THR A 17 10.68 20.24 -12.57
C THR A 17 10.36 18.76 -12.58
N VAL A 18 9.07 18.43 -12.43
CA VAL A 18 8.62 17.05 -12.28
C VAL A 18 7.62 16.67 -13.37
N GLU A 19 7.83 15.53 -14.00
CA GLU A 19 6.85 14.87 -14.88
C GLU A 19 6.46 13.52 -14.28
N ILE A 20 5.20 13.12 -14.48
CA ILE A 20 4.66 11.91 -13.89
C ILE A 20 4.33 10.90 -14.99
N ALA A 21 4.89 9.69 -14.90
CA ALA A 21 4.45 8.55 -15.69
C ALA A 21 3.60 7.61 -14.82
N CYS A 22 2.37 7.32 -15.24
CA CYS A 22 1.42 6.53 -14.47
C CYS A 22 0.60 5.56 -15.33
N SER A 23 -0.19 4.71 -14.69
CA SER A 23 -1.19 3.86 -15.35
C SER A 23 -2.56 4.57 -15.36
N GLU A 24 -3.47 4.10 -16.24
CA GLU A 24 -4.83 4.66 -16.37
C GLU A 24 -5.56 4.76 -15.01
N ASN A 25 -5.45 3.75 -14.17
CA ASN A 25 -6.09 3.74 -12.84
C ASN A 25 -5.56 4.82 -11.87
N GLN A 26 -4.44 5.46 -12.21
CA GLN A 26 -3.79 6.48 -11.39
C GLN A 26 -3.97 7.89 -11.96
N GLU A 27 -4.42 7.99 -13.20
CA GLU A 27 -4.50 9.25 -13.96
C GLU A 27 -5.35 10.30 -13.24
N SER A 28 -6.58 9.96 -12.89
CA SER A 28 -7.51 10.89 -12.22
C SER A 28 -6.96 11.41 -10.91
N PHE A 29 -6.31 10.53 -10.13
CA PHE A 29 -5.67 10.91 -8.87
C PHE A 29 -4.56 11.94 -9.09
N PHE A 30 -3.63 11.69 -10.04
CA PHE A 30 -2.52 12.60 -10.27
C PHE A 30 -2.96 13.90 -10.91
N LYS A 31 -3.91 13.87 -11.85
CA LYS A 31 -4.49 15.10 -12.46
C LYS A 31 -5.19 15.99 -11.43
N THR A 32 -5.89 15.37 -10.48
CA THR A 32 -6.57 16.14 -9.40
C THR A 32 -5.55 16.73 -8.42
N LYS A 33 -4.52 15.96 -8.06
CA LYS A 33 -3.56 16.39 -7.03
C LYS A 33 -2.48 17.32 -7.57
N PHE A 34 -2.07 17.15 -8.82
CA PHE A 34 -0.99 17.89 -9.48
C PHE A 34 -1.43 18.40 -10.86
N PRO A 35 -2.41 19.31 -10.93
CA PRO A 35 -3.01 19.72 -12.21
C PRO A 35 -2.06 20.46 -13.14
N SER A 36 -0.96 21.01 -12.62
CA SER A 36 0.04 21.75 -13.37
C SER A 36 1.18 20.87 -13.95
N LEU A 37 1.25 19.60 -13.56
CA LEU A 37 2.32 18.73 -14.03
C LEU A 37 1.95 18.00 -15.33
N ILE A 38 2.98 17.69 -16.12
CA ILE A 38 2.83 16.81 -17.29
C ILE A 38 2.65 15.36 -16.79
N ILE A 39 1.58 14.71 -17.26
CA ILE A 39 1.22 13.35 -16.86
C ILE A 39 1.16 12.46 -18.10
N HIS A 40 2.04 11.46 -18.15
CA HIS A 40 2.10 10.44 -19.19
C HIS A 40 1.35 9.18 -18.74
N VAL A 41 0.20 8.91 -19.37
CA VAL A 41 -0.63 7.72 -19.06
C VAL A 41 -0.24 6.58 -19.98
N THR A 42 0.78 5.84 -19.64
CA THR A 42 1.42 4.86 -20.53
C THR A 42 1.88 3.58 -19.85
N LEU A 43 1.90 3.58 -18.51
CA LEU A 43 2.45 2.44 -17.79
C LEU A 43 1.40 1.34 -17.57
N PRO A 44 1.82 0.06 -17.59
CA PRO A 44 0.90 -1.04 -17.34
C PRO A 44 0.32 -0.97 -15.92
N ASN A 45 -0.91 -1.45 -15.76
CA ASN A 45 -1.51 -1.64 -14.45
C ASN A 45 -0.77 -2.78 -13.72
N ASN A 46 -0.20 -2.48 -12.55
CA ASN A 46 0.57 -3.44 -11.74
C ASN A 46 -0.29 -4.20 -10.72
N HIS A 47 -1.61 -4.22 -10.86
CA HIS A 47 -2.49 -4.99 -9.98
C HIS A 47 -2.41 -6.48 -10.30
N ILE A 48 -1.37 -7.12 -9.81
CA ILE A 48 -1.23 -8.56 -9.88
C ILE A 48 -1.79 -9.14 -8.58
N GLN A 49 -2.98 -9.72 -8.67
CA GLN A 49 -3.60 -10.42 -7.54
C GLN A 49 -3.08 -11.84 -7.45
N ILE A 50 -2.71 -12.26 -6.26
CA ILE A 50 -2.46 -13.68 -5.96
C ILE A 50 -3.72 -14.22 -5.30
N GLU A 51 -4.51 -14.99 -6.04
CA GLU A 51 -5.57 -15.78 -5.46
C GLU A 51 -4.98 -17.03 -4.80
N SER A 52 -5.28 -17.26 -3.54
CA SER A 52 -4.95 -18.51 -2.87
C SER A 52 -5.74 -19.67 -3.48
N GLY A 53 -5.13 -20.84 -3.65
CA GLY A 53 -5.81 -22.04 -4.12
C GLY A 53 -4.89 -23.10 -4.69
N LYS A 54 -5.45 -24.22 -5.08
CA LYS A 54 -4.73 -25.33 -5.74
C LYS A 54 -4.00 -24.83 -6.99
N GLY A 55 -2.71 -25.12 -7.12
CA GLY A 55 -1.88 -24.72 -8.26
C GLY A 55 -1.05 -23.44 -8.02
N LEU A 56 -0.83 -23.04 -6.77
CA LEU A 56 -0.02 -21.87 -6.39
C LEU A 56 1.33 -21.80 -7.13
N PHE A 57 2.02 -22.92 -7.30
CA PHE A 57 3.32 -22.99 -8.01
C PHE A 57 3.21 -22.62 -9.49
N PHE A 58 2.20 -23.13 -10.17
CA PHE A 58 1.96 -22.82 -11.57
C PHE A 58 1.57 -21.35 -11.75
N LYS A 59 0.71 -20.86 -10.85
CA LYS A 59 0.30 -19.45 -10.81
C LYS A 59 1.50 -18.54 -10.49
N LEU A 60 2.40 -18.92 -9.58
CA LEU A 60 3.60 -18.15 -9.25
C LEU A 60 4.57 -18.08 -10.45
N GLY A 61 4.74 -19.19 -11.18
CA GLY A 61 5.54 -19.24 -12.41
C GLY A 61 4.99 -18.32 -13.50
N LEU A 62 3.70 -18.40 -13.81
CA LEU A 62 3.04 -17.51 -14.78
C LEU A 62 3.21 -16.03 -14.41
N ARG A 63 3.16 -15.70 -13.14
CA ARG A 63 3.31 -14.32 -12.66
C ARG A 63 4.71 -13.76 -12.80
N VAL A 64 5.74 -14.56 -12.64
CA VAL A 64 7.10 -14.12 -12.95
C VAL A 64 7.20 -13.67 -14.41
N PHE A 65 6.51 -14.35 -15.33
CA PHE A 65 6.46 -13.94 -16.74
C PHE A 65 5.67 -12.64 -16.93
N GLU A 66 4.54 -12.47 -16.24
CA GLU A 66 3.74 -11.23 -16.29
C GLU A 66 4.52 -10.04 -15.72
N PHE A 67 5.19 -10.21 -14.58
CA PHE A 67 6.08 -9.18 -14.02
C PHE A 67 7.17 -8.78 -15.00
N ARG A 68 7.86 -9.78 -15.58
CA ARG A 68 8.90 -9.50 -16.57
C ARG A 68 8.37 -8.81 -17.82
N ALA A 69 7.16 -9.18 -18.27
CA ALA A 69 6.51 -8.52 -19.39
C ALA A 69 6.18 -7.03 -19.09
N ASN A 70 5.65 -6.77 -17.89
CA ASN A 70 5.35 -5.40 -17.44
C ASN A 70 6.65 -4.58 -17.29
N TRP A 71 7.69 -5.12 -16.66
CA TRP A 71 8.99 -4.45 -16.58
C TRP A 71 9.60 -4.15 -17.93
N LYS A 72 9.43 -5.06 -18.91
CA LYS A 72 9.88 -4.81 -20.29
C LYS A 72 9.10 -3.68 -20.94
N LYS A 73 7.77 -3.61 -20.73
CA LYS A 73 6.93 -2.51 -21.23
C LYS A 73 7.35 -1.18 -20.62
N GLU A 74 7.55 -1.12 -19.31
CA GLU A 74 8.03 0.07 -18.59
C GLU A 74 9.36 0.55 -19.15
N LYS A 75 10.34 -0.35 -19.27
CA LYS A 75 11.66 -0.04 -19.79
C LYS A 75 11.61 0.44 -21.25
N ASN A 76 10.84 -0.23 -22.11
CA ASN A 76 10.74 0.13 -23.53
C ASN A 76 10.12 1.52 -23.71
N TRP A 77 9.05 1.81 -22.96
CA TRP A 77 8.43 3.13 -22.99
C TRP A 77 9.42 4.21 -22.54
N LEU A 78 10.07 4.00 -21.42
CA LEU A 78 11.03 4.96 -20.86
C LEU A 78 12.21 5.19 -21.82
N SER A 79 12.79 4.12 -22.37
CA SER A 79 13.90 4.24 -23.34
C SER A 79 13.50 5.04 -24.58
N LYS A 80 12.30 4.80 -25.13
CA LYS A 80 11.78 5.58 -26.26
C LYS A 80 11.51 7.04 -25.89
N HIS A 81 10.98 7.29 -24.68
CA HIS A 81 10.72 8.65 -24.21
C HIS A 81 12.00 9.46 -24.05
N LEU A 82 13.09 8.82 -23.62
CA LEU A 82 14.41 9.43 -23.44
C LEU A 82 15.15 9.71 -24.76
N GLU A 83 14.67 9.23 -25.92
CA GLU A 83 15.24 9.60 -27.22
C GLU A 83 15.02 11.09 -27.55
N SER A 84 13.95 11.70 -27.01
CA SER A 84 13.58 13.09 -27.27
C SER A 84 13.52 13.97 -26.01
N ASN A 85 13.77 13.40 -24.85
CA ASN A 85 13.68 14.10 -23.57
C ASN A 85 14.87 13.76 -22.68
N THR A 86 15.33 14.73 -21.90
CA THR A 86 16.45 14.56 -20.96
C THR A 86 15.97 14.80 -19.53
N TYR A 87 16.43 13.93 -18.62
CA TYR A 87 16.11 14.01 -17.18
C TYR A 87 17.38 13.75 -16.38
N ASP A 88 17.53 14.46 -15.27
CA ASP A 88 18.63 14.26 -14.33
C ASP A 88 18.39 13.07 -13.41
N LEU A 89 17.10 12.76 -13.14
CA LEU A 89 16.68 11.73 -12.20
C LEU A 89 15.45 10.97 -12.70
N ILE A 90 15.49 9.67 -12.60
CA ILE A 90 14.33 8.78 -12.71
C ILE A 90 13.99 8.29 -11.30
N TYR A 91 12.80 8.65 -10.82
CA TYR A 91 12.31 8.20 -9.51
C TYR A 91 11.15 7.22 -9.67
N SER A 92 11.34 5.97 -9.25
CA SER A 92 10.42 4.87 -9.50
C SER A 92 9.72 4.43 -8.20
N ASP A 93 8.40 4.60 -8.10
CA ASP A 93 7.61 4.08 -6.97
C ASP A 93 7.13 2.65 -7.26
N ASN A 94 7.84 1.68 -6.71
CA ASN A 94 7.54 0.24 -6.78
C ASN A 94 7.41 -0.32 -8.21
N ARG A 95 8.12 0.29 -9.18
CA ARG A 95 8.14 -0.13 -10.59
C ARG A 95 9.54 -0.57 -10.99
N TYR A 96 9.79 -1.87 -10.91
CA TYR A 96 11.13 -2.46 -11.05
C TYR A 96 11.67 -2.46 -12.49
N GLY A 97 10.85 -2.13 -13.48
CA GLY A 97 11.26 -1.94 -14.87
C GLY A 97 11.53 -0.49 -15.27
N PHE A 98 11.19 0.47 -14.38
CA PHE A 98 11.25 1.90 -14.68
C PHE A 98 12.60 2.51 -14.28
N TYR A 99 13.64 2.18 -15.03
CA TYR A 99 15.03 2.66 -14.86
C TYR A 99 15.73 2.78 -16.21
N HIS A 100 16.80 3.60 -16.28
CA HIS A 100 17.62 3.72 -17.48
C HIS A 100 19.12 3.75 -17.10
N PRO A 101 20.01 3.03 -17.86
CA PRO A 101 21.42 2.92 -17.48
C PRO A 101 22.20 4.23 -17.54
N ASN A 102 21.76 5.20 -18.33
CA ASN A 102 22.42 6.48 -18.51
C ASN A 102 21.81 7.64 -17.71
N VAL A 103 20.79 7.37 -16.88
CA VAL A 103 20.14 8.37 -16.04
C VAL A 103 20.12 7.85 -14.62
N HIS A 104 20.49 8.67 -13.65
CA HIS A 104 20.46 8.28 -12.25
C HIS A 104 19.05 7.81 -11.88
N SER A 105 18.93 6.55 -11.43
CA SER A 105 17.64 5.90 -11.21
C SER A 105 17.51 5.45 -9.76
N VAL A 106 16.49 5.96 -9.08
CA VAL A 106 16.18 5.65 -7.67
C VAL A 106 14.89 4.84 -7.61
N LEU A 107 14.88 3.77 -6.82
CA LEU A 107 13.70 2.95 -6.57
C LEU A 107 13.18 3.19 -5.16
N LEU A 108 11.95 3.65 -5.03
CA LEU A 108 11.22 3.69 -3.77
C LEU A 108 10.47 2.37 -3.59
N THR A 109 10.87 1.57 -2.60
CA THR A 109 10.17 0.31 -2.29
C THR A 109 10.41 -0.12 -0.85
N HIS A 110 9.43 -0.76 -0.23
CA HIS A 110 9.57 -1.44 1.06
C HIS A 110 9.80 -2.96 0.89
N GLN A 111 9.76 -3.46 -0.35
CA GLN A 111 9.78 -4.89 -0.64
C GLN A 111 11.06 -5.26 -1.39
N LEU A 112 12.09 -5.61 -0.65
CA LEU A 112 13.36 -6.14 -1.15
C LEU A 112 13.41 -7.68 -1.09
N THR A 113 12.56 -8.25 -0.24
CA THR A 113 12.43 -9.70 -0.07
C THR A 113 10.99 -10.11 -0.35
N LEU A 114 10.82 -11.17 -1.14
CA LEU A 114 9.50 -11.73 -1.45
C LEU A 114 8.95 -12.48 -0.22
N PRO A 115 7.69 -12.24 0.16
CA PRO A 115 7.04 -12.98 1.23
C PRO A 115 6.70 -14.40 0.79
N GLY A 116 6.90 -15.38 1.68
CA GLY A 116 6.51 -16.78 1.48
C GLY A 116 7.63 -17.78 1.72
N PRO A 117 7.41 -19.07 1.36
CA PRO A 117 8.38 -20.14 1.61
C PRO A 117 9.68 -19.93 0.86
N LYS A 118 10.80 -19.80 1.58
CA LYS A 118 12.12 -19.46 1.02
C LYS A 118 12.56 -20.35 -0.13
N LEU A 119 12.34 -21.67 -0.01
CA LEU A 119 12.77 -22.64 -1.03
C LEU A 119 12.08 -22.39 -2.39
N LEU A 120 10.80 -21.99 -2.36
CA LEU A 120 10.01 -21.73 -3.55
C LEU A 120 10.34 -20.39 -4.18
N LEU A 121 10.84 -19.47 -3.38
CA LEU A 121 11.10 -18.09 -3.77
C LEU A 121 12.55 -17.87 -4.24
N LEU A 122 13.41 -18.88 -4.24
CA LEU A 122 14.81 -18.72 -4.64
C LEU A 122 14.95 -18.10 -6.03
N LEU A 123 14.32 -18.67 -7.05
CA LEU A 123 14.39 -18.17 -8.42
C LEU A 123 13.67 -16.80 -8.58
N PRO A 124 12.42 -16.63 -8.09
CA PRO A 124 11.78 -15.31 -8.08
C PRO A 124 12.61 -14.24 -7.37
N GLN A 125 13.23 -14.55 -6.23
CA GLN A 125 14.09 -13.62 -5.49
C GLN A 125 15.34 -13.24 -6.28
N MET A 126 15.97 -14.20 -6.96
CA MET A 126 17.12 -13.91 -7.84
C MET A 126 16.73 -12.96 -8.97
N VAL A 127 15.55 -13.14 -9.56
CA VAL A 127 15.02 -12.24 -10.60
C VAL A 127 14.76 -10.85 -10.02
N LEU A 128 14.18 -10.76 -8.83
CA LEU A 128 13.98 -9.48 -8.12
C LEU A 128 15.33 -8.79 -7.86
N ASN A 129 16.29 -9.50 -7.25
CA ASN A 129 17.61 -8.95 -6.94
C ASN A 129 18.34 -8.43 -8.19
N LYS A 130 18.21 -9.15 -9.32
CA LYS A 130 18.79 -8.71 -10.59
C LYS A 130 18.17 -7.37 -11.07
N ASN A 131 16.91 -7.12 -10.78
CA ASN A 131 16.27 -5.85 -11.15
C ASN A 131 16.59 -4.75 -10.13
N LEU A 132 16.63 -5.06 -8.85
CA LEU A 132 17.07 -4.13 -7.80
C LEU A 132 18.47 -3.58 -8.11
N ASN A 133 19.41 -4.45 -8.52
CA ASN A 133 20.78 -4.09 -8.84
C ASN A 133 20.95 -3.21 -10.11
N ARG A 134 19.86 -2.83 -10.76
CA ARG A 134 19.86 -1.92 -11.92
C ARG A 134 19.60 -0.46 -11.55
N PHE A 135 19.11 -0.24 -10.35
CA PHE A 135 18.96 1.11 -9.80
C PHE A 135 20.27 1.55 -9.15
N ASN A 136 20.51 2.84 -9.20
CA ASN A 136 21.67 3.44 -8.53
C ASN A 136 21.48 3.45 -7.02
N GLU A 137 20.23 3.70 -6.58
CA GLU A 137 19.86 3.76 -5.18
C GLU A 137 18.47 3.13 -4.96
N ILE A 138 18.26 2.63 -3.73
CA ILE A 138 16.96 2.18 -3.27
C ILE A 138 16.61 2.98 -2.01
N GLU A 139 15.49 3.67 -2.05
CA GLU A 139 14.91 4.32 -0.88
C GLU A 139 13.84 3.42 -0.26
N ILE A 140 13.97 3.18 1.04
CA ILE A 140 13.02 2.37 1.82
C ILE A 140 12.22 3.31 2.72
N PRO A 141 10.90 3.45 2.50
CA PRO A 141 10.05 4.32 3.30
C PRO A 141 9.69 3.65 4.64
N ASP A 142 10.69 3.38 5.47
CA ASP A 142 10.59 2.70 6.75
C ASP A 142 11.65 3.25 7.72
N PHE A 143 11.57 2.86 8.96
CA PHE A 143 12.60 3.15 9.96
C PHE A 143 13.84 2.26 9.73
N ASN A 144 15.01 2.80 10.05
CA ASN A 144 16.26 2.01 9.99
C ASN A 144 16.35 1.02 11.17
N GLU A 145 15.81 1.40 12.32
CA GLU A 145 15.83 0.63 13.56
C GLU A 145 14.72 -0.43 13.59
N GLU A 146 14.97 -1.54 14.30
CA GLU A 146 13.95 -2.54 14.60
C GLU A 146 13.03 -2.08 15.78
N PRO A 147 11.78 -2.50 15.82
CA PRO A 147 11.08 -3.24 14.79
C PRO A 147 10.67 -2.35 13.61
N LYS A 148 10.95 -2.80 12.37
CA LYS A 148 10.57 -2.10 11.14
C LYS A 148 9.08 -2.28 10.85
N LEU A 149 8.46 -1.29 10.19
CA LEU A 149 7.05 -1.40 9.79
C LEU A 149 6.82 -2.48 8.73
N SER A 150 7.77 -2.65 7.82
CA SER A 150 7.74 -3.67 6.76
C SER A 150 8.25 -5.05 7.21
N GLY A 151 8.78 -5.16 8.42
CA GLY A 151 9.37 -6.40 8.94
C GLY A 151 10.46 -6.95 8.02
N ASN A 152 10.36 -8.23 7.71
CA ASN A 152 11.34 -8.90 6.87
C ASN A 152 11.29 -8.51 5.38
N LEU A 153 10.26 -7.77 4.93
CA LEU A 153 10.14 -7.39 3.51
C LEU A 153 11.25 -6.43 3.08
N SER A 154 11.71 -5.54 3.97
CA SER A 154 12.79 -4.59 3.68
C SER A 154 14.20 -5.12 3.95
N ARG A 155 14.36 -6.39 4.31
CA ARG A 155 15.70 -6.99 4.45
C ARG A 155 16.42 -6.98 3.11
N THR A 156 17.57 -6.33 3.09
CA THR A 156 18.38 -6.28 1.87
C THR A 156 19.13 -7.59 1.68
N THR A 157 18.98 -8.17 0.50
CA THR A 157 19.75 -9.31 0.00
C THR A 157 20.54 -8.93 -1.26
N SER A 158 20.39 -7.66 -1.70
CA SER A 158 21.04 -7.12 -2.89
C SER A 158 22.34 -6.38 -2.53
N ARG A 159 23.18 -6.15 -3.54
CA ARG A 159 24.42 -5.37 -3.41
C ARG A 159 24.21 -3.87 -3.61
N VAL A 160 22.97 -3.46 -3.85
CA VAL A 160 22.63 -2.05 -4.07
C VAL A 160 22.57 -1.31 -2.75
N THR A 161 23.01 -0.09 -2.75
CA THR A 161 22.88 0.82 -1.61
C THR A 161 21.40 1.06 -1.33
N ALA A 162 20.94 0.67 -0.16
CA ALA A 162 19.57 0.88 0.29
C ALA A 162 19.55 1.83 1.49
N THR A 163 18.80 2.91 1.39
CA THR A 163 18.69 3.95 2.41
C THR A 163 17.30 3.98 3.00
N PHE A 164 17.20 3.89 4.32
CA PHE A 164 15.94 4.08 5.03
C PHE A 164 15.66 5.57 5.17
N ILE A 165 14.55 6.04 4.61
CA ILE A 165 14.19 7.47 4.56
C ILE A 165 13.07 7.86 5.55
N GLY A 166 12.69 6.93 6.41
CA GLY A 166 11.55 7.09 7.31
C GLY A 166 10.19 6.89 6.60
N PRO A 167 9.10 6.77 7.36
CA PRO A 167 7.76 6.63 6.81
C PRO A 167 7.35 7.85 5.99
N LEU A 168 6.95 7.63 4.73
CA LEU A 168 6.39 8.65 3.85
C LEU A 168 4.88 8.74 4.04
N SER A 169 4.44 9.38 5.10
CA SER A 169 3.03 9.58 5.41
C SER A 169 2.65 11.06 5.28
N GLN A 170 1.54 11.31 4.61
CA GLN A 170 0.92 12.65 4.58
C GLN A 170 0.08 12.92 5.83
N ILE A 171 -0.16 11.89 6.63
CA ILE A 171 -0.99 11.97 7.82
C ILE A 171 -0.09 12.24 9.04
N LYS A 172 -0.35 13.36 9.73
CA LYS A 172 0.29 13.66 11.02
C LYS A 172 -0.75 13.50 12.13
N LYS A 173 -0.31 13.03 13.30
CA LYS A 173 -1.15 12.98 14.50
C LYS A 173 -1.76 14.38 14.76
N ASN A 174 -3.06 14.44 14.90
CA ASN A 174 -3.76 15.67 15.21
C ASN A 174 -4.60 15.48 16.49
N GLN A 175 -4.64 16.47 17.36
CA GLN A 175 -5.49 16.47 18.56
C GLN A 175 -6.93 16.86 18.20
N SER A 176 -7.60 16.03 17.40
CA SER A 176 -9.01 16.19 17.13
C SER A 176 -9.86 15.41 18.15
N SER A 177 -11.07 15.86 18.42
CA SER A 177 -12.02 15.12 19.23
C SER A 177 -12.35 13.79 18.58
N THR A 178 -12.20 12.69 19.32
CA THR A 178 -12.50 11.34 18.83
C THR A 178 -14.02 11.11 18.84
N LYS A 179 -14.57 10.78 17.69
CA LYS A 179 -15.97 10.37 17.53
C LYS A 179 -16.12 8.89 17.76
N LYS A 180 -17.17 8.48 18.48
CA LYS A 180 -17.51 7.09 18.67
C LYS A 180 -18.07 6.51 17.36
N GLN A 181 -17.18 6.20 16.42
CA GLN A 181 -17.50 5.62 15.13
C GLN A 181 -16.37 4.70 14.68
N LEU A 182 -16.69 3.70 13.87
CA LEU A 182 -15.75 2.85 13.18
C LEU A 182 -15.48 3.43 11.78
N LEU A 183 -14.21 3.53 11.40
CA LEU A 183 -13.80 3.87 10.04
C LEU A 183 -13.40 2.58 9.31
N LEU A 184 -14.11 2.23 8.26
CA LEU A 184 -13.73 1.18 7.33
C LEU A 184 -12.98 1.80 6.15
N ILE A 185 -11.70 1.46 6.00
CA ILE A 185 -10.88 1.91 4.86
C ILE A 185 -10.88 0.81 3.80
N LEU A 186 -11.53 1.07 2.67
CA LEU A 186 -11.59 0.15 1.56
C LEU A 186 -10.39 0.31 0.64
N SER A 187 -9.78 -0.82 0.32
CA SER A 187 -8.69 -0.91 -0.66
C SER A 187 -8.75 -2.24 -1.41
N GLY A 188 -8.01 -2.33 -2.50
CA GLY A 188 -7.99 -3.51 -3.34
C GLY A 188 -8.99 -3.47 -4.49
N PRO A 189 -9.00 -4.51 -5.34
CA PRO A 189 -9.82 -4.57 -6.53
C PRO A 189 -11.22 -5.14 -6.28
N GLU A 190 -12.11 -4.95 -7.25
CA GLU A 190 -13.38 -5.65 -7.31
C GLU A 190 -13.18 -7.09 -7.80
N PRO A 191 -14.03 -8.04 -7.39
CA PRO A 191 -15.21 -7.90 -6.49
C PRO A 191 -14.87 -8.04 -5.00
N GLN A 192 -13.61 -8.34 -4.64
CA GLN A 192 -13.19 -8.60 -3.24
C GLN A 192 -13.42 -7.38 -2.34
N ARG A 193 -13.22 -6.18 -2.86
CA ARG A 193 -13.43 -4.93 -2.12
C ARG A 193 -14.90 -4.77 -1.69
N SER A 194 -15.83 -4.98 -2.62
CA SER A 194 -17.26 -4.88 -2.31
C SER A 194 -17.76 -5.98 -1.36
N ARG A 195 -17.23 -7.21 -1.48
CA ARG A 195 -17.53 -8.29 -0.54
C ARG A 195 -17.04 -7.92 0.87
N PHE A 196 -15.78 -7.52 0.98
CA PHE A 196 -15.19 -7.07 2.25
C PHE A 196 -16.00 -5.94 2.89
N ALA A 197 -16.41 -4.93 2.10
CA ALA A 197 -17.24 -3.84 2.60
C ALA A 197 -18.56 -4.34 3.19
N LYS A 198 -19.24 -5.22 2.47
CA LYS A 198 -20.52 -5.80 2.88
C LYS A 198 -20.37 -6.56 4.21
N ASP A 199 -19.42 -7.48 4.28
CA ASP A 199 -19.22 -8.35 5.44
C ASP A 199 -18.92 -7.52 6.71
N ILE A 200 -18.03 -6.52 6.62
CA ILE A 200 -17.67 -5.65 7.74
C ILE A 200 -18.86 -4.78 8.19
N VAL A 201 -19.61 -4.24 7.23
CA VAL A 201 -20.77 -3.39 7.56
C VAL A 201 -21.86 -4.21 8.22
N GLU A 202 -22.17 -5.42 7.72
CA GLU A 202 -23.17 -6.31 8.30
C GLU A 202 -22.84 -6.68 9.76
N GLU A 203 -21.58 -7.06 10.03
CA GLU A 203 -21.13 -7.37 11.41
C GLU A 203 -21.18 -6.14 12.33
N THR A 204 -20.79 -4.97 11.83
CA THR A 204 -20.82 -3.73 12.62
C THR A 204 -22.24 -3.31 12.96
N LEU A 205 -23.19 -3.46 12.02
CA LEU A 205 -24.60 -3.13 12.23
C LEU A 205 -25.26 -4.02 13.30
N GLN A 206 -24.89 -5.30 13.39
CA GLN A 206 -25.37 -6.18 14.46
C GLN A 206 -25.04 -5.65 15.87
N LEU A 207 -23.95 -4.90 15.99
CA LEU A 207 -23.51 -4.28 17.23
C LEU A 207 -24.10 -2.89 17.48
N GLY A 208 -24.90 -2.36 16.55
CA GLY A 208 -25.46 -1.02 16.63
C GLY A 208 -24.40 0.10 16.65
N PHE A 209 -23.21 -0.15 16.07
CA PHE A 209 -22.12 0.81 16.10
C PHE A 209 -22.08 1.65 14.80
N PRO A 210 -21.96 2.98 14.88
CA PRO A 210 -21.87 3.83 13.69
C PRO A 210 -20.63 3.53 12.87
N ILE A 211 -20.77 3.43 11.54
CA ILE A 211 -19.68 3.15 10.61
C ILE A 211 -19.59 4.19 9.50
N VAL A 212 -18.37 4.65 9.24
CA VAL A 212 -18.02 5.47 8.08
C VAL A 212 -17.19 4.65 7.12
N VAL A 213 -17.64 4.52 5.89
CA VAL A 213 -16.96 3.76 4.84
C VAL A 213 -16.24 4.72 3.90
N ALA A 214 -14.91 4.63 3.87
CA ALA A 214 -14.02 5.40 3.00
C ALA A 214 -13.51 4.51 1.86
N GLY A 215 -13.92 4.79 0.65
CA GLY A 215 -13.65 4.03 -0.56
C GLY A 215 -14.94 3.60 -1.27
N GLU A 216 -14.81 3.32 -2.56
CA GLU A 216 -15.95 2.91 -3.38
C GLU A 216 -16.32 1.44 -3.16
N SER A 217 -17.60 1.16 -3.04
CA SER A 217 -18.15 -0.21 -3.02
C SER A 217 -19.50 -0.27 -3.74
N LYS A 218 -19.81 -1.43 -4.31
CA LYS A 218 -21.09 -1.68 -5.01
C LYS A 218 -22.14 -2.33 -4.12
N SER A 219 -21.78 -2.73 -2.90
CA SER A 219 -22.61 -3.60 -2.07
C SER A 219 -22.50 -3.22 -0.59
N ILE A 220 -22.96 -2.02 -0.23
CA ILE A 220 -23.01 -1.59 1.17
C ILE A 220 -24.46 -1.61 1.63
N PRO A 221 -24.78 -2.30 2.75
CA PRO A 221 -26.09 -2.26 3.36
C PRO A 221 -26.50 -0.85 3.76
N LYS A 222 -27.71 -0.43 3.40
CA LYS A 222 -28.26 0.90 3.76
C LYS A 222 -28.75 0.89 5.20
N SER A 223 -28.29 1.84 6.00
CA SER A 223 -28.74 2.04 7.39
C SER A 223 -28.42 3.48 7.80
N GLU A 224 -29.15 4.03 8.77
CA GLU A 224 -28.84 5.34 9.35
C GLU A 224 -27.48 5.37 10.10
N LEU A 225 -27.00 4.19 10.49
CA LEU A 225 -25.69 4.04 11.11
C LEU A 225 -24.52 3.99 10.09
N VAL A 226 -24.82 3.91 8.79
CA VAL A 226 -23.81 3.76 7.72
C VAL A 226 -23.68 5.06 6.95
N LYS A 227 -22.47 5.62 6.95
CA LYS A 227 -22.11 6.77 6.13
C LYS A 227 -21.11 6.37 5.06
N GLU A 228 -21.52 6.31 3.81
CA GLU A 228 -20.63 6.11 2.66
C GLU A 228 -20.06 7.44 2.18
N LEU A 229 -18.75 7.51 1.95
CA LEU A 229 -18.07 8.71 1.43
C LEU A 229 -17.50 8.52 0.03
N GLY A 230 -17.54 7.28 -0.50
CA GLY A 230 -16.89 6.98 -1.78
C GLY A 230 -15.38 7.22 -1.71
N TYR A 231 -14.82 7.73 -2.81
CA TYR A 231 -13.40 8.07 -2.84
C TYR A 231 -13.09 9.24 -1.92
N CYS A 232 -12.18 9.02 -0.98
CA CYS A 232 -11.65 10.05 -0.09
C CYS A 232 -10.26 10.49 -0.54
N ASN A 233 -10.05 11.79 -0.62
CA ASN A 233 -8.70 12.33 -0.81
C ASN A 233 -7.85 12.17 0.46
N SER A 234 -6.54 12.41 0.35
CA SER A 234 -5.62 12.22 1.48
C SER A 234 -5.95 13.08 2.72
N ALA A 235 -6.48 14.28 2.52
CA ALA A 235 -6.83 15.18 3.64
C ALA A 235 -8.10 14.69 4.36
N GLU A 236 -9.10 14.24 3.62
CA GLU A 236 -10.33 13.66 4.16
C GLU A 236 -10.04 12.36 4.90
N LEU A 237 -9.25 11.46 4.30
CA LEU A 237 -8.87 10.20 4.95
C LEU A 237 -8.10 10.47 6.24
N LYS A 238 -7.15 11.42 6.23
CA LYS A 238 -6.42 11.88 7.41
C LYS A 238 -7.36 12.33 8.53
N LYS A 239 -8.35 13.18 8.20
CA LYS A 239 -9.34 13.67 9.15
C LYS A 239 -10.12 12.50 9.75
N LEU A 240 -10.64 11.59 8.91
CA LEU A 240 -11.39 10.42 9.34
C LEU A 240 -10.58 9.51 10.24
N MET A 241 -9.32 9.21 9.88
CA MET A 241 -8.43 8.37 10.69
C MET A 241 -8.14 8.98 12.05
N ASN A 242 -7.97 10.31 12.14
CA ASN A 242 -7.76 10.98 13.41
C ASN A 242 -9.03 11.05 14.26
N GLU A 243 -10.20 11.31 13.66
CA GLU A 243 -11.48 11.49 14.36
C GLU A 243 -12.16 10.18 14.78
N SER A 244 -11.92 9.05 14.09
CA SER A 244 -12.61 7.79 14.38
C SER A 244 -12.00 7.08 15.59
N SER A 245 -12.86 6.54 16.47
CA SER A 245 -12.41 5.77 17.64
C SER A 245 -11.78 4.43 17.24
N HIS A 246 -12.30 3.79 16.20
CA HIS A 246 -11.85 2.50 15.71
C HIS A 246 -11.63 2.53 14.20
N ILE A 247 -10.70 1.72 13.71
CA ILE A 247 -10.36 1.63 12.28
C ILE A 247 -10.30 0.16 11.89
N VAL A 248 -10.94 -0.19 10.78
CA VAL A 248 -10.81 -1.51 10.14
C VAL A 248 -10.25 -1.31 8.75
N CYS A 249 -9.24 -2.07 8.39
CA CYS A 249 -8.60 -1.95 7.08
C CYS A 249 -7.88 -3.23 6.65
N ARG A 250 -7.48 -3.27 5.39
CA ARG A 250 -6.51 -4.25 4.89
C ARG A 250 -5.11 -3.94 5.43
N SER A 251 -4.29 -4.98 5.59
CA SER A 251 -2.90 -4.86 6.06
C SER A 251 -1.91 -4.48 4.95
N GLY A 252 -2.31 -3.57 4.05
CA GLY A 252 -1.40 -3.03 3.04
C GLY A 252 -0.37 -2.07 3.64
N TYR A 253 0.89 -2.18 3.24
CA TYR A 253 2.00 -1.42 3.82
C TYR A 253 1.74 0.10 3.92
N SER A 254 1.15 0.71 2.89
CA SER A 254 0.86 2.15 2.92
C SER A 254 -0.10 2.54 4.04
N THR A 255 -1.15 1.74 4.28
CA THR A 255 -2.10 1.99 5.37
C THR A 255 -1.46 1.77 6.73
N LEU A 256 -0.64 0.71 6.87
CA LEU A 256 0.10 0.42 8.10
C LEU A 256 1.07 1.56 8.46
N MET A 257 1.79 2.08 7.48
CA MET A 257 2.68 3.24 7.64
C MET A 257 1.91 4.48 8.12
N GLU A 258 0.71 4.72 7.59
CA GLU A 258 -0.16 5.82 8.02
C GLU A 258 -0.64 5.64 9.46
N LEU A 259 -1.08 4.42 9.82
CA LEU A 259 -1.49 4.07 11.19
C LEU A 259 -0.34 4.27 12.20
N ALA A 260 0.87 3.85 11.84
CA ALA A 260 2.06 4.09 12.65
C ALA A 260 2.31 5.57 12.89
N THR A 261 2.16 6.40 11.86
CA THR A 261 2.42 7.84 11.95
C THR A 261 1.41 8.56 12.85
N ILE A 262 0.14 8.15 12.84
CA ILE A 262 -0.90 8.74 13.70
C ILE A 262 -0.97 8.13 15.10
N GLY A 263 -0.26 7.02 15.34
CA GLY A 263 -0.25 6.33 16.62
C GLY A 263 -1.59 5.64 16.94
N LYS A 264 -2.25 5.06 15.94
CA LYS A 264 -3.51 4.33 16.12
C LYS A 264 -3.40 2.87 15.69
N LYS A 265 -4.01 1.97 16.45
CA LYS A 265 -4.25 0.58 16.05
C LYS A 265 -5.48 0.49 15.15
N ALA A 266 -5.51 -0.56 14.33
CA ALA A 266 -6.66 -0.95 13.53
C ALA A 266 -6.86 -2.46 13.63
N LEU A 267 -8.08 -2.93 13.42
CA LEU A 267 -8.33 -4.33 13.14
C LEU A 267 -7.86 -4.61 11.71
N LEU A 268 -6.83 -5.43 11.58
CA LEU A 268 -6.22 -5.78 10.30
C LEU A 268 -6.86 -7.05 9.73
N ILE A 269 -7.40 -6.94 8.53
CA ILE A 269 -8.03 -8.07 7.85
C ILE A 269 -7.35 -8.23 6.49
N PRO A 270 -6.30 -9.06 6.39
CA PRO A 270 -5.58 -9.28 5.14
C PRO A 270 -6.50 -9.87 4.07
N THR A 271 -6.28 -9.50 2.81
CA THR A 271 -6.93 -10.16 1.68
C THR A 271 -6.41 -11.59 1.59
N SER A 272 -7.31 -12.57 1.66
CA SER A 272 -6.97 -13.98 1.59
C SER A 272 -6.18 -14.29 0.32
N GLY A 273 -4.99 -14.91 0.50
CA GLY A 273 -4.07 -15.24 -0.59
C GLY A 273 -3.16 -14.11 -1.05
N GLN A 274 -3.21 -12.94 -0.45
CA GLN A 274 -2.19 -11.91 -0.64
C GLN A 274 -1.08 -12.07 0.39
N PHE A 275 -0.03 -12.81 0.04
CA PHE A 275 1.08 -13.14 0.95
C PHE A 275 1.70 -11.92 1.64
N GLU A 276 1.84 -10.79 0.95
CA GLU A 276 2.36 -9.57 1.56
C GLU A 276 1.47 -9.12 2.71
N GLN A 277 0.16 -9.05 2.49
CA GLN A 277 -0.78 -8.62 3.53
C GLN A 277 -0.87 -9.62 4.68
N GLU A 278 -0.88 -10.91 4.38
CA GLU A 278 -0.90 -11.97 5.40
C GLU A 278 0.37 -11.93 6.27
N CYS A 279 1.54 -11.78 5.64
CA CYS A 279 2.81 -11.63 6.37
C CYS A 279 2.86 -10.35 7.21
N LEU A 280 2.38 -9.24 6.66
CA LEU A 280 2.34 -7.96 7.39
C LEU A 280 1.35 -8.01 8.56
N ALA A 281 0.13 -8.55 8.37
CA ALA A 281 -0.84 -8.69 9.45
C ALA A 281 -0.25 -9.49 10.62
N LYS A 282 0.28 -10.69 10.33
CA LYS A 282 0.93 -11.53 11.33
C LYS A 282 2.09 -10.84 12.04
N TYR A 283 2.96 -10.16 11.27
CA TYR A 283 4.10 -9.43 11.84
C TYR A 283 3.63 -8.29 12.75
N TRP A 284 2.60 -7.54 12.36
CA TRP A 284 2.07 -6.44 13.16
C TRP A 284 1.31 -6.92 14.40
N GLU A 285 0.66 -8.07 14.35
CA GLU A 285 0.09 -8.74 15.52
C GLU A 285 1.19 -9.10 16.52
N GLU A 286 2.25 -9.78 16.06
CA GLU A 286 3.35 -10.27 16.91
C GLU A 286 4.22 -9.14 17.48
N GLN A 287 4.55 -8.11 16.68
CA GLN A 287 5.49 -7.06 17.08
C GLN A 287 4.82 -5.84 17.72
N PHE A 288 3.62 -5.51 17.27
CA PHE A 288 2.95 -4.28 17.66
C PHE A 288 1.60 -4.50 18.34
N ASN A 289 1.21 -5.76 18.55
CA ASN A 289 -0.03 -6.15 19.19
C ASN A 289 -1.26 -5.51 18.52
N PHE A 290 -1.30 -5.55 17.17
CA PHE A 290 -2.48 -5.18 16.41
C PHE A 290 -3.47 -6.33 16.37
N PRO A 291 -4.78 -6.10 16.58
CA PRO A 291 -5.77 -7.12 16.38
C PRO A 291 -5.86 -7.51 14.92
N THR A 292 -5.98 -8.81 14.65
CA THR A 292 -6.13 -9.37 13.31
C THR A 292 -7.34 -10.28 13.22
N ALA A 293 -7.95 -10.39 12.04
CA ALA A 293 -8.99 -11.36 11.75
C ALA A 293 -8.81 -11.95 10.35
N ASN A 294 -9.31 -13.18 10.17
CA ASN A 294 -9.32 -13.84 8.86
C ASN A 294 -10.50 -13.36 8.03
N GLU A 295 -10.27 -12.95 6.78
CA GLU A 295 -11.31 -12.46 5.88
C GLU A 295 -12.50 -13.45 5.71
N ASN A 296 -12.22 -14.76 5.70
CA ASN A 296 -13.23 -15.79 5.48
C ASN A 296 -13.96 -16.24 6.75
N GLU A 297 -13.51 -15.78 7.91
CA GLU A 297 -13.99 -16.22 9.23
C GLU A 297 -14.33 -15.03 10.14
N ILE A 298 -14.56 -13.86 9.55
CA ILE A 298 -14.90 -12.65 10.28
C ILE A 298 -16.20 -12.90 11.08
N SER A 299 -16.17 -12.57 12.35
CA SER A 299 -17.29 -12.77 13.25
C SER A 299 -17.55 -11.54 14.11
N THR A 300 -18.78 -11.42 14.60
CA THR A 300 -19.20 -10.39 15.59
C THR A 300 -18.26 -10.37 16.80
N LYS A 301 -17.74 -11.55 17.21
CA LYS A 301 -16.82 -11.67 18.34
C LYS A 301 -15.51 -10.90 18.12
N ASP A 302 -14.96 -10.92 16.89
CA ASP A 302 -13.74 -10.19 16.56
C ASP A 302 -13.94 -8.68 16.74
N PHE A 303 -15.10 -8.18 16.32
CA PHE A 303 -15.46 -6.77 16.52
C PHE A 303 -15.71 -6.41 17.97
N VAL A 304 -16.42 -7.23 18.73
CA VAL A 304 -16.65 -7.00 20.17
C VAL A 304 -15.32 -6.90 20.90
N ASN A 305 -14.40 -7.82 20.64
CA ASN A 305 -13.06 -7.80 21.23
C ASN A 305 -12.32 -6.51 20.85
N TYR A 306 -12.33 -6.16 19.56
CA TYR A 306 -11.64 -4.97 19.08
C TYR A 306 -12.24 -3.66 19.60
N LEU A 307 -13.59 -3.55 19.68
CA LEU A 307 -14.26 -2.36 20.18
C LEU A 307 -14.00 -2.11 21.69
N ASN A 308 -13.60 -3.14 22.43
CA ASN A 308 -13.24 -3.07 23.84
C ASN A 308 -11.72 -2.90 24.08
N ASP A 309 -10.89 -3.00 23.03
CA ASP A 309 -9.43 -2.91 23.13
C ASP A 309 -8.93 -1.46 23.00
N SER A 310 -7.72 -1.22 23.46
CA SER A 310 -7.03 0.06 23.27
C SER A 310 -6.65 0.27 21.80
N THR A 311 -7.10 1.38 21.23
CA THR A 311 -6.77 1.77 19.86
C THR A 311 -5.50 2.62 19.75
N HIS A 312 -4.78 2.83 20.86
CA HIS A 312 -3.52 3.57 20.86
C HIS A 312 -2.36 2.69 20.43
N PHE A 313 -1.55 3.18 19.53
CA PHE A 313 -0.31 2.56 19.06
C PHE A 313 0.90 3.44 19.38
N GLU A 314 1.91 2.83 19.96
CA GLU A 314 3.22 3.43 20.16
C GLU A 314 4.28 2.41 19.74
N ARG A 315 5.15 2.83 18.80
CA ARG A 315 6.31 2.02 18.43
C ARG A 315 7.31 2.10 19.57
N ARG A 316 7.57 0.98 20.22
CA ARG A 316 8.57 0.82 21.29
C ARG A 316 9.96 0.56 20.69
#